data_d73b06b0a5f8c77d1900e9742e1d0fb7
#
_entry.id   d73b06b0a5f8c77d1900e9742e1d0fb7
#
_cell.length_a   1.000
_cell.length_b   1.000
_cell.length_c   1.000
_cell.angle_alpha   90.00
_cell.angle_beta   90.00
_cell.angle_gamma   90.00
#
_symmetry.space_group_name_H-M   'P 1'
#
loop_
_entity.id
_entity.type
_entity.pdbx_description
1 polymer ?
#
loop_
_entity_poly.entity_id
_entity_poly.type
_entity_poly.pdbx_seq_one_letter_code
_entity_poly.pdbx_strand_id
1 'polypeptide(L)'
;GIEAVSPHTGYGYLRRGAALPGGYALDAFVEKPDLETAQGFLADGRHSWNGGIFAFGRERLLDELRTHRPEMARLCEAAVAQGAQDGAVFCPAQAPFAEIEGDSIDYAVMENTTRAAMVPVSMGWSDIGNWDALREARDGASTGPHELRDCTNVMVDSDGPRVCVVGMDDVIVVVDGDDIL
;
A
#
# COMPACT_ATOMS: atom_id res chain seq x y z
N GLY A 1 11.50 3.76 0.98
CA GLY A 1 10.90 4.95 1.63
C GLY A 1 10.61 6.02 0.62
N ILE A 2 9.39 6.47 0.58
CA ILE A 2 8.89 7.55 -0.30
C ILE A 2 8.89 8.85 0.48
N GLU A 3 9.21 9.97 -0.15
CA GLU A 3 9.17 11.27 0.51
C GLU A 3 7.74 11.59 1.02
N ALA A 4 7.62 11.86 2.32
CA ALA A 4 6.34 12.23 2.90
C ALA A 4 6.10 13.73 2.68
N VAL A 5 5.10 14.07 1.87
CA VAL A 5 4.75 15.46 1.50
C VAL A 5 3.47 15.96 2.16
N SER A 6 2.71 15.08 2.79
CA SER A 6 1.49 15.41 3.53
C SER A 6 1.30 14.45 4.72
N PRO A 7 0.49 14.82 5.74
CA PRO A 7 0.26 13.98 6.91
C PRO A 7 -0.83 12.91 6.61
N HIS A 8 -0.52 11.97 5.71
CA HIS A 8 -1.45 10.95 5.25
C HIS A 8 -1.63 9.85 6.31
N THR A 9 -2.87 9.60 6.74
CA THR A 9 -3.18 8.61 7.78
C THR A 9 -3.42 7.19 7.26
N GLY A 10 -3.48 7.02 5.95
CA GLY A 10 -3.64 5.72 5.28
C GLY A 10 -2.34 5.00 4.95
N TYR A 11 -1.18 5.64 5.20
CA TYR A 11 0.13 5.07 4.90
C TYR A 11 0.93 4.70 6.14
N GLY A 12 1.84 3.75 5.98
CA GLY A 12 2.89 3.48 6.97
C GLY A 12 4.02 4.52 6.89
N TYR A 13 4.68 4.75 8.01
CA TYR A 13 5.81 5.68 8.14
C TYR A 13 7.07 4.97 8.60
N LEU A 14 8.17 5.31 7.95
CA LEU A 14 9.51 4.77 8.18
C LEU A 14 10.39 5.86 8.78
N ARG A 15 10.83 5.70 10.05
CA ARG A 15 11.79 6.64 10.64
C ARG A 15 13.21 6.25 10.30
N ARG A 16 13.96 7.20 9.71
CA ARG A 16 15.36 7.03 9.35
C ARG A 16 16.24 6.99 10.61
N GLY A 17 17.04 5.95 10.73
CA GLY A 17 18.09 5.80 11.72
C GLY A 17 19.48 6.11 11.15
N ALA A 18 20.49 5.32 11.56
CA ALA A 18 21.88 5.47 11.13
C ALA A 18 22.03 5.31 9.60
N ALA A 19 22.89 6.12 9.00
CA ALA A 19 23.19 6.02 7.57
C ALA A 19 23.88 4.69 7.23
N LEU A 20 23.47 4.10 6.13
CA LEU A 20 24.04 2.89 5.53
C LEU A 20 24.43 3.17 4.07
N PRO A 21 25.30 2.38 3.44
CA PRO A 21 25.55 2.48 2.02
C PRO A 21 24.26 2.31 1.21
N GLY A 22 23.79 3.39 0.56
CA GLY A 22 22.58 3.40 -0.25
C GLY A 22 21.25 3.57 0.51
N GLY A 23 21.28 3.82 1.82
CA GLY A 23 20.05 3.97 2.61
C GLY A 23 20.27 4.28 4.06
N TYR A 24 19.34 3.86 4.91
CA TYR A 24 19.36 4.07 6.36
C TYR A 24 18.89 2.81 7.08
N ALA A 25 19.42 2.57 8.27
CA ALA A 25 18.77 1.64 9.20
C ALA A 25 17.36 2.17 9.50
N LEU A 26 16.43 1.28 9.74
CA LEU A 26 15.08 1.65 10.14
C LEU A 26 15.04 1.74 11.68
N ASP A 27 14.75 2.93 12.18
CA ASP A 27 14.61 3.19 13.62
C ASP A 27 13.22 2.85 14.16
N ALA A 28 12.20 3.08 13.33
CA ALA A 28 10.81 2.74 13.64
C ALA A 28 10.00 2.57 12.36
N PHE A 29 9.01 1.70 12.44
CA PHE A 29 7.94 1.54 11.47
C PHE A 29 6.62 1.78 12.21
N VAL A 30 5.74 2.60 11.66
CA VAL A 30 4.42 2.88 12.24
C VAL A 30 3.38 2.83 11.13
N GLU A 31 2.48 1.86 11.18
CA GLU A 31 1.43 1.68 10.18
C GLU A 31 0.21 2.53 10.52
N LYS A 32 -0.25 3.32 9.57
CA LYS A 32 -1.49 4.12 9.64
C LYS A 32 -1.67 4.90 10.94
N PRO A 33 -0.77 5.85 11.25
CA PRO A 33 -0.86 6.67 12.45
C PRO A 33 -2.10 7.57 12.42
N ASP A 34 -2.49 8.08 13.58
CA ASP A 34 -3.47 9.16 13.62
C ASP A 34 -2.92 10.46 13.01
N LEU A 35 -3.81 11.43 12.79
CA LEU A 35 -3.45 12.68 12.11
C LEU A 35 -2.42 13.50 12.88
N GLU A 36 -2.52 13.56 14.21
CA GLU A 36 -1.58 14.32 15.06
C GLU A 36 -0.18 13.72 14.96
N THR A 37 -0.08 12.40 15.04
CA THR A 37 1.18 11.65 14.89
C THR A 37 1.76 11.85 13.49
N ALA A 38 0.95 11.76 12.43
CA ALA A 38 1.38 11.97 11.05
C ALA A 38 1.91 13.40 10.81
N GLN A 39 1.26 14.41 11.39
CA GLN A 39 1.73 15.81 11.36
C GLN A 39 3.08 15.96 12.07
N GLY A 40 3.25 15.30 13.23
CA GLY A 40 4.52 15.26 13.94
C GLY A 40 5.65 14.61 13.11
N PHE A 41 5.37 13.54 12.41
CA PHE A 41 6.32 12.86 11.53
C PHE A 41 6.77 13.74 10.35
N LEU A 42 5.83 14.48 9.77
CA LEU A 42 6.13 15.41 8.70
C LEU A 42 7.01 16.57 9.20
N ALA A 43 6.70 17.12 10.37
CA ALA A 43 7.43 18.24 10.97
C ALA A 43 8.86 17.88 11.37
N ASP A 44 9.12 16.64 11.82
CA ASP A 44 10.47 16.19 12.22
C ASP A 44 11.40 15.93 11.01
N GLY A 45 10.84 15.76 9.80
CA GLY A 45 11.57 15.62 8.54
C GLY A 45 12.41 14.34 8.42
N ARG A 46 12.31 13.39 9.36
CA ARG A 46 13.05 12.13 9.35
C ARG A 46 12.22 10.93 8.92
N HIS A 47 10.94 11.15 8.65
CA HIS A 47 10.04 10.11 8.25
C HIS A 47 9.83 10.08 6.73
N SER A 48 9.65 8.90 6.20
CA SER A 48 9.26 8.62 4.81
C SER A 48 8.04 7.73 4.82
N TRP A 49 7.21 7.77 3.81
CA TRP A 49 6.12 6.81 3.66
C TRP A 49 6.63 5.41 3.30
N ASN A 50 5.98 4.39 3.80
CA ASN A 50 6.12 3.03 3.33
C ASN A 50 5.47 2.91 1.94
N GLY A 51 6.23 2.56 0.92
CA GLY A 51 5.71 2.32 -0.43
C GLY A 51 5.21 0.89 -0.65
N GLY A 52 5.15 0.06 0.41
CA GLY A 52 4.68 -1.33 0.32
C GLY A 52 5.59 -2.25 -0.49
N ILE A 53 6.81 -1.83 -0.78
CA ILE A 53 7.78 -2.61 -1.56
C ILE A 53 8.88 -3.12 -0.63
N PHE A 54 8.90 -4.44 -0.42
CA PHE A 54 9.84 -5.11 0.46
C PHE A 54 10.81 -5.99 -0.32
N ALA A 55 12.08 -5.93 0.03
CA ALA A 55 13.12 -6.82 -0.49
C ALA A 55 13.81 -7.53 0.68
N PHE A 56 13.88 -8.85 0.64
CA PHE A 56 14.44 -9.64 1.72
C PHE A 56 15.01 -10.97 1.21
N GLY A 57 15.96 -11.53 1.94
CA GLY A 57 16.36 -12.93 1.76
C GLY A 57 15.28 -13.84 2.34
N ARG A 58 14.95 -14.92 1.65
CA ARG A 58 13.92 -15.88 2.07
C ARG A 58 14.06 -16.34 3.51
N GLU A 59 15.24 -16.82 3.89
CA GLU A 59 15.50 -17.31 5.24
C GLU A 59 15.31 -16.23 6.29
N ARG A 60 15.71 -14.98 5.97
CA ARG A 60 15.53 -13.85 6.88
C ARG A 60 14.06 -13.59 7.19
N LEU A 61 13.20 -13.55 6.17
CA LEU A 61 11.76 -13.34 6.38
C LEU A 61 11.15 -14.47 7.21
N LEU A 62 11.53 -15.72 6.93
CA LEU A 62 11.02 -16.86 7.68
C LEU A 62 11.46 -16.80 9.14
N ASP A 63 12.70 -16.39 9.42
CA ASP A 63 13.20 -16.22 10.80
C ASP A 63 12.47 -15.10 11.55
N GLU A 64 12.19 -13.98 10.89
CA GLU A 64 11.41 -12.88 11.49
C GLU A 64 9.96 -13.35 11.79
N LEU A 65 9.32 -14.05 10.86
CA LEU A 65 7.99 -14.63 11.09
C LEU A 65 7.98 -15.64 12.26
N ARG A 66 8.95 -16.54 12.31
CA ARG A 66 9.09 -17.49 13.43
C ARG A 66 9.30 -16.79 14.76
N THR A 67 9.98 -15.64 14.75
CA THR A 67 10.28 -14.86 15.96
C THR A 67 9.05 -14.08 16.43
N HIS A 68 8.37 -13.39 15.54
CA HIS A 68 7.32 -12.44 15.89
C HIS A 68 5.91 -13.01 15.77
N ARG A 69 5.70 -14.04 14.92
CA ARG A 69 4.42 -14.73 14.67
C ARG A 69 4.64 -16.23 14.53
N PRO A 70 5.09 -16.92 15.60
CA PRO A 70 5.49 -18.33 15.51
C PRO A 70 4.37 -19.25 15.06
N GLU A 71 3.13 -19.00 15.49
CA GLU A 71 1.98 -19.83 15.11
C GLU A 71 1.60 -19.63 13.63
N MET A 72 1.61 -18.40 13.14
CA MET A 72 1.42 -18.11 11.72
C MET A 72 2.51 -18.80 10.87
N ALA A 73 3.77 -18.70 11.26
CA ALA A 73 4.87 -19.37 10.57
C ALA A 73 4.67 -20.89 10.52
N ARG A 74 4.31 -21.52 11.63
CA ARG A 74 4.03 -22.96 11.73
C ARG A 74 2.88 -23.38 10.83
N LEU A 75 1.78 -22.62 10.83
CA LEU A 75 0.60 -22.91 10.02
C LEU A 75 0.88 -22.71 8.53
N CYS A 76 1.64 -21.67 8.15
CA CYS A 76 2.07 -21.48 6.76
C CYS A 76 2.94 -22.63 6.29
N GLU A 77 3.93 -23.06 7.09
CA GLU A 77 4.79 -24.21 6.77
C GLU A 77 3.95 -25.50 6.62
N ALA A 78 2.98 -25.73 7.51
CA ALA A 78 2.08 -26.87 7.41
C ALA A 78 1.18 -26.83 6.17
N ALA A 79 0.64 -25.63 5.84
CA ALA A 79 -0.18 -25.45 4.66
C ALA A 79 0.59 -25.73 3.37
N VAL A 80 1.83 -25.29 3.30
CA VAL A 80 2.74 -25.57 2.16
C VAL A 80 3.12 -27.04 2.11
N ALA A 81 3.52 -27.65 3.24
CA ALA A 81 3.96 -29.06 3.27
C ALA A 81 2.85 -30.05 2.90
N GLN A 82 1.60 -29.73 3.20
CA GLN A 82 0.42 -30.55 2.91
C GLN A 82 -0.31 -30.10 1.63
N GLY A 83 0.18 -29.08 0.95
CA GLY A 83 -0.38 -28.57 -0.29
C GLY A 83 -0.18 -29.52 -1.47
N ALA A 84 -0.88 -29.25 -2.55
CA ALA A 84 -0.82 -30.06 -3.77
C ALA A 84 -0.50 -29.21 -4.99
N GLN A 85 0.23 -29.80 -5.94
CA GLN A 85 0.49 -29.21 -7.25
C GLN A 85 -0.59 -29.69 -8.23
N ASP A 86 -1.26 -28.75 -8.89
CA ASP A 86 -2.18 -29.02 -9.99
C ASP A 86 -1.70 -28.27 -11.26
N GLY A 87 -1.05 -28.98 -12.15
CA GLY A 87 -0.42 -28.39 -13.32
C GLY A 87 0.62 -27.32 -12.94
N ALA A 88 0.38 -26.06 -13.34
CA ALA A 88 1.22 -24.90 -13.02
C ALA A 88 0.81 -24.20 -11.71
N VAL A 89 -0.29 -24.61 -11.07
CA VAL A 89 -0.83 -23.98 -9.86
C VAL A 89 -0.48 -24.81 -8.63
N PHE A 90 0.09 -24.18 -7.62
CA PHE A 90 0.26 -24.78 -6.28
C PHE A 90 -0.85 -24.31 -5.37
N CYS A 91 -1.55 -25.27 -4.75
CA CYS A 91 -2.62 -25.01 -3.79
C CYS A 91 -2.16 -25.40 -2.38
N PRO A 92 -1.98 -24.44 -1.44
CA PRO A 92 -1.75 -24.76 -0.04
C PRO A 92 -2.90 -25.55 0.55
N ALA A 93 -2.62 -26.41 1.52
CA ALA A 93 -3.67 -27.17 2.20
C ALA A 93 -4.63 -26.24 2.95
N GLN A 94 -5.92 -26.39 2.70
CA GLN A 94 -6.96 -25.50 3.21
C GLN A 94 -7.06 -25.53 4.75
N ALA A 95 -6.97 -26.70 5.38
CA ALA A 95 -7.17 -26.83 6.82
C ALA A 95 -6.18 -25.99 7.63
N PRO A 96 -4.85 -26.16 7.53
CA PRO A 96 -3.92 -25.31 8.27
C PRO A 96 -3.95 -23.84 7.81
N PHE A 97 -4.27 -23.57 6.54
CA PHE A 97 -4.36 -22.20 6.03
C PHE A 97 -5.53 -21.43 6.65
N ALA A 98 -6.68 -22.09 6.85
CA ALA A 98 -7.87 -21.49 7.45
C ALA A 98 -7.73 -21.20 8.96
N GLU A 99 -6.76 -21.80 9.63
CA GLU A 99 -6.47 -21.53 11.03
C GLU A 99 -5.56 -20.30 11.24
N ILE A 100 -4.97 -19.76 10.17
CA ILE A 100 -4.08 -18.61 10.27
C ILE A 100 -4.90 -17.37 10.64
N GLU A 101 -4.58 -16.76 11.77
CA GLU A 101 -5.04 -15.41 12.08
C GLU A 101 -4.37 -14.43 11.12
N GLY A 102 -5.17 -13.79 10.24
CA GLY A 102 -4.66 -12.90 9.21
C GLY A 102 -4.01 -11.66 9.79
N ASP A 103 -2.76 -11.39 9.39
CA ASP A 103 -2.02 -10.18 9.74
C ASP A 103 -1.17 -9.73 8.57
N SER A 104 -0.96 -8.42 8.41
CA SER A 104 -0.09 -7.91 7.36
C SER A 104 1.38 -8.03 7.74
N ILE A 105 2.27 -8.05 6.75
CA ILE A 105 3.72 -8.03 6.99
C ILE A 105 4.14 -6.79 7.79
N ASP A 106 3.42 -5.70 7.64
CA ASP A 106 3.67 -4.43 8.33
C ASP A 106 3.54 -4.62 9.85
N TYR A 107 2.42 -5.16 10.32
CA TYR A 107 2.18 -5.45 11.74
C TYR A 107 2.91 -6.71 12.23
N ALA A 108 2.94 -7.75 11.40
CA ALA A 108 3.53 -9.02 11.79
C ALA A 108 5.04 -8.92 11.99
N VAL A 109 5.73 -8.18 11.12
CA VAL A 109 7.19 -8.14 11.06
C VAL A 109 7.73 -6.72 11.18
N MET A 110 7.27 -5.78 10.35
CA MET A 110 7.96 -4.50 10.17
C MET A 110 7.92 -3.59 11.41
N GLU A 111 6.85 -3.59 12.17
CA GLU A 111 6.76 -2.85 13.44
C GLU A 111 7.61 -3.48 14.56
N ASN A 112 8.00 -4.74 14.42
CA ASN A 112 8.67 -5.51 15.48
C ASN A 112 10.17 -5.75 15.20
N THR A 113 10.57 -5.77 13.94
CA THR A 113 11.96 -6.10 13.58
C THR A 113 12.94 -4.97 13.87
N THR A 114 14.13 -5.33 14.36
CA THR A 114 15.27 -4.42 14.51
C THR A 114 16.28 -4.54 13.36
N ARG A 115 15.95 -5.29 12.32
CA ARG A 115 16.88 -5.68 11.24
C ARG A 115 16.48 -5.09 9.89
N ALA A 116 15.55 -4.12 9.88
CA ALA A 116 15.13 -3.48 8.66
C ALA A 116 16.02 -2.29 8.29
N ALA A 117 16.09 -2.04 7.01
CA ALA A 117 16.68 -0.84 6.43
C ALA A 117 15.72 -0.23 5.42
N MET A 118 15.82 1.06 5.19
CA MET A 118 15.07 1.73 4.15
C MET A 118 15.98 2.35 3.10
N VAL A 119 15.56 2.26 1.85
CA VAL A 119 16.17 2.97 0.72
C VAL A 119 15.25 4.12 0.34
N PRO A 120 15.68 5.39 0.44
CA PRO A 120 14.87 6.51 -0.02
C PRO A 120 14.83 6.52 -1.54
N VAL A 121 13.62 6.66 -2.09
CA VAL A 121 13.42 6.71 -3.54
C VAL A 121 12.47 7.85 -3.92
N SER A 122 12.72 8.44 -5.09
CA SER A 122 11.84 9.41 -5.74
C SER A 122 11.53 8.87 -7.14
N MET A 123 10.36 8.27 -7.31
CA MET A 123 10.01 7.52 -8.53
C MET A 123 8.57 7.79 -9.00
N GLY A 124 7.94 8.89 -8.52
CA GLY A 124 6.55 9.19 -8.85
C GLY A 124 5.56 8.16 -8.28
N TRP A 125 5.86 7.61 -7.11
CA TRP A 125 4.98 6.63 -6.47
C TRP A 125 3.70 7.27 -5.95
N SER A 126 2.58 6.59 -6.17
CA SER A 126 1.29 6.84 -5.56
C SER A 126 0.64 5.50 -5.22
N ASP A 127 -0.06 5.42 -4.09
CA ASP A 127 -0.78 4.21 -3.69
C ASP A 127 -1.97 3.91 -4.62
N ILE A 128 -2.57 4.96 -5.21
CA ILE A 128 -3.80 4.90 -6.05
C ILE A 128 -4.85 3.98 -5.41
N GLY A 129 -5.04 4.11 -4.11
CA GLY A 129 -5.96 3.29 -3.32
C GLY A 129 -7.42 3.75 -3.40
N ASN A 130 -7.69 4.89 -4.01
CA ASN A 130 -9.02 5.47 -4.19
C ASN A 130 -9.07 6.38 -5.43
N TRP A 131 -10.28 6.82 -5.78
CA TRP A 131 -10.51 7.64 -6.97
C TRP A 131 -9.88 9.04 -6.88
N ASP A 132 -9.76 9.62 -5.68
CA ASP A 132 -9.08 10.90 -5.50
C ASP A 132 -7.58 10.78 -5.78
N ALA A 133 -6.94 9.74 -5.29
CA ALA A 133 -5.54 9.46 -5.60
C ALA A 133 -5.31 9.20 -7.09
N LEU A 134 -6.26 8.52 -7.77
CA LEU A 134 -6.21 8.34 -9.22
C LEU A 134 -6.36 9.68 -9.96
N ARG A 135 -7.26 10.55 -9.51
CA ARG A 135 -7.43 11.89 -10.06
C ARG A 135 -6.15 12.73 -9.92
N GLU A 136 -5.52 12.70 -8.76
CA GLU A 136 -4.24 13.37 -8.52
C GLU A 136 -3.14 12.81 -9.43
N ALA A 137 -3.02 11.49 -9.52
CA ALA A 137 -2.01 10.84 -10.36
C ALA A 137 -2.20 11.12 -11.87
N ARG A 138 -3.42 11.49 -12.29
CA ARG A 138 -3.77 11.87 -13.68
C ARG A 138 -3.85 13.38 -13.90
N ASP A 139 -3.46 14.20 -12.94
CA ASP A 139 -3.63 15.67 -12.98
C ASP A 139 -5.07 16.09 -13.32
N GLY A 140 -6.06 15.36 -12.84
CA GLY A 140 -7.48 15.59 -13.11
C GLY A 140 -7.93 15.19 -14.52
N ALA A 141 -7.09 14.53 -15.32
CA ALA A 141 -7.44 14.17 -16.68
C ALA A 141 -8.56 13.12 -16.74
N SER A 142 -9.62 13.44 -17.46
CA SER A 142 -10.71 12.51 -17.76
C SER A 142 -10.35 11.55 -18.89
N THR A 143 -10.93 10.34 -18.87
CA THR A 143 -10.78 9.32 -19.91
C THR A 143 -12.14 8.92 -20.47
N GLY A 144 -12.15 8.43 -21.74
CA GLY A 144 -13.37 8.08 -22.44
C GLY A 144 -14.18 9.29 -22.97
N PRO A 145 -15.31 9.03 -23.61
CA PRO A 145 -16.15 10.09 -24.19
C PRO A 145 -16.83 10.91 -23.12
N HIS A 146 -16.50 12.19 -22.99
CA HIS A 146 -17.12 13.06 -21.99
C HIS A 146 -17.32 14.49 -22.50
N GLU A 147 -18.16 15.23 -21.82
CA GLU A 147 -18.38 16.68 -22.00
C GLU A 147 -18.63 17.30 -20.62
N LEU A 148 -17.85 18.32 -20.28
CA LEU A 148 -17.97 19.06 -19.02
C LEU A 148 -18.41 20.49 -19.33
N ARG A 149 -19.49 20.98 -18.70
CA ARG A 149 -19.97 22.35 -18.82
C ARG A 149 -20.24 22.97 -17.47
N ASP A 150 -19.69 24.14 -17.24
CA ASP A 150 -19.85 24.88 -15.98
C ASP A 150 -19.45 24.00 -14.78
N CYS A 151 -18.30 23.29 -14.90
CA CYS A 151 -17.77 22.34 -13.93
C CYS A 151 -16.40 22.78 -13.44
N THR A 152 -16.11 22.56 -12.16
CA THR A 152 -14.80 22.78 -11.55
C THR A 152 -14.34 21.49 -10.87
N ASN A 153 -13.08 21.08 -11.11
CA ASN A 153 -12.48 19.92 -10.46
C ASN A 153 -13.30 18.61 -10.64
N VAL A 154 -13.75 18.36 -11.87
CA VAL A 154 -14.52 17.16 -12.23
C VAL A 154 -13.65 16.23 -13.07
N MET A 155 -13.61 14.95 -12.70
CA MET A 155 -12.99 13.88 -13.48
C MET A 155 -14.04 12.88 -13.93
N VAL A 156 -13.98 12.47 -15.19
CA VAL A 156 -14.77 11.38 -15.75
C VAL A 156 -13.83 10.25 -16.17
N ASP A 157 -14.15 9.02 -15.79
CA ASP A 157 -13.52 7.80 -16.29
C ASP A 157 -14.62 6.90 -16.87
N SER A 158 -14.68 6.74 -18.20
CA SER A 158 -15.72 5.96 -18.88
C SER A 158 -15.12 5.01 -19.89
N ASP A 159 -15.53 3.75 -19.84
CA ASP A 159 -15.10 2.69 -20.75
C ASP A 159 -15.90 2.63 -22.06
N GLY A 160 -16.98 3.40 -22.19
CA GLY A 160 -17.81 3.36 -23.40
C GLY A 160 -18.83 4.47 -23.55
N PRO A 161 -19.82 4.60 -22.68
CA PRO A 161 -20.86 5.62 -22.78
C PRO A 161 -20.31 7.05 -22.71
N ARG A 162 -20.91 7.97 -23.47
CA ARG A 162 -20.63 9.40 -23.32
C ARG A 162 -21.22 9.91 -22.01
N VAL A 163 -20.40 10.52 -21.18
CA VAL A 163 -20.80 11.16 -19.92
C VAL A 163 -20.84 12.68 -20.11
N CYS A 164 -21.98 13.30 -19.84
CA CYS A 164 -22.12 14.75 -19.82
C CYS A 164 -22.34 15.22 -18.39
N VAL A 165 -21.47 16.09 -17.88
CA VAL A 165 -21.61 16.69 -16.55
C VAL A 165 -21.82 18.19 -16.71
N VAL A 166 -22.82 18.73 -16.02
CA VAL A 166 -23.21 20.14 -16.14
C VAL A 166 -23.42 20.74 -14.75
N GLY A 167 -22.72 21.82 -14.45
CA GLY A 167 -22.92 22.61 -13.23
C GLY A 167 -22.55 21.87 -11.95
N MET A 168 -21.56 21.00 -11.98
CA MET A 168 -21.09 20.24 -10.81
C MET A 168 -19.64 20.56 -10.50
N ASP A 169 -19.30 20.57 -9.21
CA ASP A 169 -17.95 20.81 -8.71
C ASP A 169 -17.52 19.66 -7.80
N ASP A 170 -16.20 19.36 -7.78
CA ASP A 170 -15.58 18.36 -6.91
C ASP A 170 -16.20 16.95 -7.03
N VAL A 171 -16.43 16.49 -8.26
CA VAL A 171 -17.08 15.21 -8.54
C VAL A 171 -16.17 14.32 -9.39
N ILE A 172 -16.17 13.03 -9.08
CA ILE A 172 -15.62 11.98 -9.93
C ILE A 172 -16.78 11.11 -10.41
N VAL A 173 -16.88 10.91 -11.72
CA VAL A 173 -17.84 10.02 -12.35
C VAL A 173 -17.10 8.88 -13.01
N VAL A 174 -17.43 7.66 -12.62
CA VAL A 174 -16.85 6.44 -13.20
C VAL A 174 -17.97 5.62 -13.85
N VAL A 175 -17.72 5.15 -15.06
CA VAL A 175 -18.62 4.25 -15.78
C VAL A 175 -17.80 3.02 -16.20
N ASP A 176 -18.24 1.85 -15.76
CA ASP A 176 -17.69 0.55 -16.11
C ASP A 176 -18.83 -0.39 -16.53
N GLY A 177 -19.01 -0.58 -17.83
CA GLY A 177 -20.16 -1.27 -18.40
C GLY A 177 -21.49 -0.61 -18.02
N ASP A 178 -22.29 -1.31 -17.22
CA ASP A 178 -23.60 -0.85 -16.75
C ASP A 178 -23.56 -0.20 -15.34
N ASP A 179 -22.40 -0.21 -14.69
CA ASP A 179 -22.20 0.36 -13.36
C ASP A 179 -21.75 1.81 -13.43
N ILE A 180 -22.36 2.68 -12.62
CA ILE A 180 -22.02 4.10 -12.51
C ILE A 180 -21.79 4.46 -11.04
N LEU A 181 -20.60 5.00 -10.79
CA LEU A 181 -20.22 5.59 -9.52
C LEU A 181 -20.19 7.11 -9.66
#